data_a2e2125dbfcb130a24a5485804093d7f
#
_entry.id   a2e2125dbfcb130a24a5485804093d7f
#
_cell.length_a   1.000
_cell.length_b   1.000
_cell.length_c   1.000
_cell.angle_alpha   90.00
_cell.angle_beta   90.00
_cell.angle_gamma   90.00
#
_symmetry.space_group_name_H-M   'P 1'
#
loop_
_entity.id
_entity.type
_entity.pdbx_description
1 polymer ?
#
loop_
_entity_poly.entity_id
_entity_poly.type
_entity_poly.pdbx_seq_one_letter_code
_entity_poly.pdbx_strand_id
1 'polypeptide(L)'
;MNRKFFNNLICFVFSIILLTSCIKKKEEDKCLSYAKAPVTKIEGATTASVNQELNLTISFICFNGCGQFGNVEETISGNTTTIVVNAKYAGCICTQDVPTRTTLYKFKKSQAGTYELKFLQTENNYLTHTIIVQ
;
A
#
# COMPACT_ATOMS: atom_id res chain seq x y z
N MET A 1 -51.69 -20.84 34.81
CA MET A 1 -50.37 -20.31 34.56
C MET A 1 -50.49 -19.18 33.53
N ASN A 2 -50.24 -17.91 33.95
CA ASN A 2 -50.67 -16.70 33.26
C ASN A 2 -49.88 -16.45 31.93
N ARG A 3 -50.56 -16.54 30.80
CA ARG A 3 -50.04 -16.21 29.44
C ARG A 3 -49.39 -14.81 29.35
N LYS A 4 -49.78 -13.87 30.19
CA LYS A 4 -49.22 -12.51 30.25
C LYS A 4 -47.82 -12.48 30.88
N PHE A 5 -47.53 -13.41 31.80
CA PHE A 5 -46.20 -13.49 32.45
C PHE A 5 -45.14 -14.07 31.49
N PHE A 6 -45.54 -15.00 30.64
CA PHE A 6 -44.68 -15.64 29.67
C PHE A 6 -44.32 -14.69 28.52
N ASN A 7 -45.25 -13.84 28.08
CA ASN A 7 -44.99 -12.86 27.03
C ASN A 7 -44.04 -11.72 27.48
N ASN A 8 -44.16 -11.28 28.74
CA ASN A 8 -43.27 -10.25 29.29
C ASN A 8 -41.83 -10.78 29.50
N LEU A 9 -41.69 -12.05 29.87
CA LEU A 9 -40.38 -12.68 30.05
C LEU A 9 -39.67 -12.86 28.72
N ILE A 10 -40.36 -13.22 27.63
CA ILE A 10 -39.82 -13.36 26.29
C ILE A 10 -39.35 -11.99 25.72
N CYS A 11 -40.14 -10.92 25.93
CA CYS A 11 -39.72 -9.57 25.52
C CYS A 11 -38.49 -9.06 26.27
N PHE A 12 -38.34 -9.42 27.56
CA PHE A 12 -37.18 -8.98 28.35
C PHE A 12 -35.90 -9.72 27.95
N VAL A 13 -35.99 -11.01 27.61
CA VAL A 13 -34.83 -11.80 27.12
C VAL A 13 -34.40 -11.35 25.71
N PHE A 14 -35.38 -10.99 24.84
CA PHE A 14 -35.04 -10.48 23.49
C PHE A 14 -34.43 -9.09 23.50
N SER A 15 -34.75 -8.25 24.50
CA SER A 15 -34.17 -6.90 24.66
C SER A 15 -32.70 -6.92 25.14
N ILE A 16 -32.28 -7.98 25.85
CA ILE A 16 -30.89 -8.10 26.36
C ILE A 16 -29.92 -8.58 25.27
N ILE A 17 -30.41 -9.29 24.23
CA ILE A 17 -29.57 -9.83 23.15
C ILE A 17 -29.13 -8.74 22.13
N LEU A 18 -29.82 -7.59 22.09
CA LEU A 18 -29.51 -6.50 21.15
C LEU A 18 -28.40 -5.55 21.61
N LEU A 19 -27.85 -5.71 22.81
CA LEU A 19 -26.84 -4.78 23.35
C LEU A 19 -25.38 -5.27 23.24
N THR A 20 -25.12 -6.44 22.64
CA THR A 20 -23.74 -6.98 22.56
C THR A 20 -23.09 -6.85 21.18
N SER A 21 -23.66 -6.08 20.24
CA SER A 21 -23.11 -5.98 18.87
C SER A 21 -22.66 -4.57 18.51
N CYS A 22 -21.80 -3.95 19.30
CA CYS A 22 -21.15 -2.71 18.83
C CYS A 22 -19.92 -2.29 19.63
N ILE A 23 -18.88 -3.14 19.76
CA ILE A 23 -17.57 -2.66 20.18
C ILE A 23 -16.51 -3.62 19.63
N LYS A 24 -16.02 -3.40 18.40
CA LYS A 24 -14.68 -3.85 17.93
C LYS A 24 -14.35 -3.34 16.54
N LYS A 25 -14.23 -2.00 16.36
CA LYS A 25 -13.68 -1.46 15.11
C LYS A 25 -12.95 -0.11 15.23
N LYS A 26 -12.51 0.31 16.41
CA LYS A 26 -11.96 1.67 16.60
C LYS A 26 -10.50 1.75 17.07
N GLU A 27 -9.80 0.65 17.32
CA GLU A 27 -8.41 0.71 17.77
C GLU A 27 -7.38 0.48 16.66
N GLU A 28 -7.70 -0.26 15.61
CA GLU A 28 -6.77 -0.51 14.50
C GLU A 28 -6.47 0.76 13.67
N ASP A 29 -7.42 1.69 13.55
CA ASP A 29 -7.23 2.93 12.77
C ASP A 29 -6.32 3.96 13.45
N LYS A 30 -6.11 3.89 14.76
CA LYS A 30 -5.27 4.85 15.50
C LYS A 30 -3.77 4.69 15.24
N CYS A 31 -3.35 3.52 14.76
CA CYS A 31 -1.94 3.19 14.56
C CYS A 31 -1.65 2.83 13.10
N LEU A 32 -2.41 3.43 12.19
CA LEU A 32 -2.22 3.31 10.76
C LEU A 32 -1.75 4.65 10.19
N SER A 33 -0.62 4.63 9.51
CA SER A 33 -0.09 5.82 8.81
C SER A 33 0.56 5.43 7.49
N TYR A 34 0.75 6.43 6.62
CA TYR A 34 1.46 6.29 5.36
C TYR A 34 2.54 7.36 5.28
N ALA A 35 3.68 7.00 4.70
CA ALA A 35 4.76 7.93 4.45
C ALA A 35 5.48 7.58 3.15
N LYS A 36 6.01 8.59 2.46
CA LYS A 36 6.88 8.40 1.29
C LYS A 36 8.10 7.58 1.70
N ALA A 37 8.38 6.53 0.95
CA ALA A 37 9.48 5.61 1.21
C ALA A 37 10.59 5.81 0.16
N PRO A 38 11.81 6.16 0.59
CA PRO A 38 12.94 6.32 -0.31
C PRO A 38 13.25 5.05 -1.09
N VAL A 39 13.25 5.13 -2.42
CA VAL A 39 13.67 4.02 -3.28
C VAL A 39 15.20 3.99 -3.31
N THR A 40 15.79 2.81 -3.05
CA THR A 40 17.24 2.63 -2.97
C THR A 40 17.80 1.81 -4.12
N LYS A 41 16.97 0.97 -4.77
CA LYS A 41 17.38 0.11 -5.86
C LYS A 41 16.23 -0.20 -6.80
N ILE A 42 16.53 -0.32 -8.09
CA ILE A 42 15.60 -0.80 -9.13
C ILE A 42 16.33 -1.91 -9.90
N GLU A 43 15.67 -3.04 -10.07
CA GLU A 43 16.20 -4.18 -10.83
C GLU A 43 15.13 -4.67 -11.81
N GLY A 44 15.54 -4.93 -13.04
CA GLY A 44 14.69 -5.46 -14.11
C GLY A 44 15.23 -5.16 -15.48
N ALA A 45 14.49 -5.59 -16.50
CA ALA A 45 14.88 -5.41 -17.89
C ALA A 45 14.80 -3.92 -18.30
N THR A 46 15.71 -3.52 -19.19
CA THR A 46 15.76 -2.19 -19.81
C THR A 46 15.20 -2.18 -21.24
N THR A 47 14.71 -3.33 -21.71
CA THR A 47 14.08 -3.48 -23.04
C THR A 47 12.81 -4.29 -22.93
N ALA A 48 11.81 -3.99 -23.76
CA ALA A 48 10.56 -4.72 -23.88
C ALA A 48 10.02 -4.66 -25.31
N SER A 49 9.20 -5.64 -25.69
CA SER A 49 8.36 -5.51 -26.87
C SER A 49 7.11 -4.69 -26.57
N VAL A 50 6.52 -4.10 -27.62
CA VAL A 50 5.22 -3.42 -27.50
C VAL A 50 4.19 -4.36 -26.88
N ASN A 51 3.43 -3.85 -25.88
CA ASN A 51 2.45 -4.59 -25.07
C ASN A 51 3.03 -5.69 -24.16
N GLN A 52 4.33 -5.87 -24.09
CA GLN A 52 4.96 -6.75 -23.09
C GLN A 52 4.89 -6.12 -21.68
N GLU A 53 4.47 -6.89 -20.69
CA GLU A 53 4.56 -6.50 -19.29
C GLU A 53 5.95 -6.84 -18.73
N LEU A 54 6.63 -5.85 -18.15
CA LEU A 54 7.85 -6.03 -17.38
C LEU A 54 7.54 -5.91 -15.90
N ASN A 55 8.18 -6.75 -15.08
CA ASN A 55 8.17 -6.62 -13.63
C ASN A 55 9.53 -6.10 -13.18
N LEU A 56 9.56 -4.91 -12.58
CA LEU A 56 10.74 -4.32 -11.96
C LEU A 56 10.68 -4.56 -10.46
N THR A 57 11.75 -5.05 -9.87
CA THR A 57 11.88 -5.16 -8.42
C THR A 57 12.38 -3.85 -7.84
N ILE A 58 11.59 -3.25 -6.97
CA ILE A 58 11.87 -1.96 -6.32
C ILE A 58 12.21 -2.22 -4.87
N SER A 59 13.41 -1.79 -4.43
CA SER A 59 13.79 -1.79 -3.01
C SER A 59 13.59 -0.39 -2.43
N PHE A 60 12.98 -0.31 -1.26
CA PHE A 60 12.69 0.95 -0.57
C PHE A 60 12.89 0.81 0.94
N ILE A 61 13.12 1.94 1.61
CA ILE A 61 13.37 2.01 3.05
C ILE A 61 12.09 2.33 3.79
N CYS A 62 11.81 1.59 4.88
CA CYS A 62 10.81 1.94 5.88
C CYS A 62 11.50 2.54 7.12
N PHE A 63 10.82 3.49 7.81
CA PHE A 63 11.39 4.23 8.95
C PHE A 63 11.27 3.51 10.30
N ASN A 64 10.58 2.37 10.33
CA ASN A 64 10.51 1.46 11.49
C ASN A 64 10.05 0.07 11.04
N GLY A 65 10.10 -0.91 11.94
CA GLY A 65 9.79 -2.31 11.63
C GLY A 65 8.34 -2.61 11.24
N CYS A 66 7.38 -1.73 11.54
CA CYS A 66 5.98 -1.86 11.12
C CYS A 66 5.75 -1.49 9.64
N GLY A 67 6.75 -0.87 9.00
CA GLY A 67 6.65 -0.43 7.62
C GLY A 67 6.59 -1.59 6.63
N GLN A 68 5.63 -1.53 5.72
CA GLN A 68 5.42 -2.44 4.59
C GLN A 68 5.08 -1.63 3.34
N PHE A 69 5.04 -2.27 2.18
CA PHE A 69 4.55 -1.64 0.97
C PHE A 69 3.07 -1.22 1.15
N GLY A 70 2.77 0.02 0.83
CA GLY A 70 1.42 0.57 0.83
C GLY A 70 0.86 0.66 -0.58
N ASN A 71 1.33 1.65 -1.34
CA ASN A 71 0.96 1.90 -2.73
C ASN A 71 2.07 2.66 -3.48
N VAL A 72 1.87 2.85 -4.77
CA VAL A 72 2.62 3.82 -5.57
C VAL A 72 1.71 4.95 -6.04
N GLU A 73 2.25 6.15 -6.12
CA GLU A 73 1.66 7.29 -6.80
C GLU A 73 2.46 7.56 -8.06
N GLU A 74 1.77 7.78 -9.19
CA GLU A 74 2.39 8.01 -10.47
C GLU A 74 1.97 9.36 -11.05
N THR A 75 2.93 10.07 -11.60
CA THR A 75 2.69 11.27 -12.41
C THR A 75 3.35 11.08 -13.76
N ILE A 76 2.55 11.08 -14.84
CA ILE A 76 3.02 10.85 -16.20
C ILE A 76 3.11 12.18 -16.94
N SER A 77 4.27 12.42 -17.56
CA SER A 77 4.52 13.58 -18.44
C SER A 77 5.25 13.10 -19.70
N GLY A 78 4.52 12.94 -20.80
CA GLY A 78 5.05 12.34 -22.03
C GLY A 78 5.55 10.92 -21.79
N ASN A 79 6.81 10.66 -22.09
CA ASN A 79 7.45 9.36 -21.88
C ASN A 79 8.13 9.24 -20.50
N THR A 80 8.02 10.24 -19.65
CA THR A 80 8.55 10.20 -18.28
C THR A 80 7.44 9.90 -17.28
N THR A 81 7.66 8.93 -16.39
CA THR A 81 6.78 8.63 -15.28
C THR A 81 7.53 8.86 -13.97
N THR A 82 7.04 9.78 -13.16
CA THR A 82 7.54 10.00 -11.79
C THR A 82 6.75 9.13 -10.83
N ILE A 83 7.46 8.35 -10.01
CA ILE A 83 6.90 7.30 -9.15
C ILE A 83 7.32 7.57 -7.71
N VAL A 84 6.33 7.65 -6.83
CA VAL A 84 6.52 7.75 -5.38
C VAL A 84 6.02 6.47 -4.74
N VAL A 85 6.90 5.76 -4.04
CA VAL A 85 6.52 4.62 -3.22
C VAL A 85 6.06 5.13 -1.86
N ASN A 86 4.89 4.73 -1.42
CA ASN A 86 4.38 4.99 -0.08
C ASN A 86 4.44 3.71 0.75
N ALA A 87 5.09 3.78 1.90
CA ALA A 87 5.04 2.74 2.90
C ALA A 87 3.81 2.92 3.79
N LYS A 88 3.18 1.81 4.12
CA LYS A 88 2.10 1.70 5.11
C LYS A 88 2.69 1.22 6.42
N TYR A 89 2.41 1.93 7.50
CA TYR A 89 2.81 1.58 8.87
C TYR A 89 1.57 1.18 9.66
N ALA A 90 1.50 -0.08 10.06
CA ALA A 90 0.37 -0.62 10.82
C ALA A 90 0.89 -1.24 12.12
N GLY A 91 0.55 -0.63 13.25
CA GLY A 91 0.97 -1.05 14.58
C GLY A 91 1.25 0.13 15.51
N CYS A 92 0.84 0.01 16.78
CA CYS A 92 1.05 1.05 17.79
C CYS A 92 2.44 0.97 18.43
N ILE A 93 3.05 -0.21 18.41
CA ILE A 93 4.40 -0.45 18.95
C ILE A 93 5.23 -1.06 17.83
N CYS A 94 6.25 -0.34 17.38
CA CYS A 94 7.12 -0.75 16.28
C CYS A 94 8.57 -0.78 16.75
N THR A 95 9.35 -1.72 16.20
CA THR A 95 10.80 -1.74 16.39
C THR A 95 11.43 -0.52 15.71
N GLN A 96 12.53 -0.01 16.26
CA GLN A 96 13.22 1.20 15.79
C GLN A 96 14.23 0.91 14.66
N ASP A 97 14.18 -0.28 14.07
CA ASP A 97 14.99 -0.62 12.92
C ASP A 97 14.49 0.10 11.65
N VAL A 98 15.38 0.20 10.66
CA VAL A 98 15.11 0.85 9.38
C VAL A 98 15.19 -0.21 8.27
N PRO A 99 14.18 -1.07 8.12
CA PRO A 99 14.24 -2.18 7.20
C PRO A 99 14.12 -1.75 5.75
N THR A 100 14.86 -2.44 4.87
CA THR A 100 14.63 -2.40 3.43
C THR A 100 13.55 -3.41 3.08
N ARG A 101 12.56 -2.97 2.31
CA ARG A 101 11.49 -3.80 1.75
C ARG A 101 11.56 -3.81 0.23
N THR A 102 10.92 -4.79 -0.38
CA THR A 102 10.83 -4.91 -1.84
C THR A 102 9.38 -4.99 -2.29
N THR A 103 9.13 -4.49 -3.50
CA THR A 103 7.84 -4.64 -4.19
C THR A 103 8.07 -4.81 -5.69
N LEU A 104 7.06 -5.28 -6.41
CA LEU A 104 7.08 -5.36 -7.86
C LEU A 104 6.34 -4.16 -8.44
N TYR A 105 6.99 -3.47 -9.37
CA TYR A 105 6.40 -2.44 -10.20
C TYR A 105 6.17 -2.99 -11.60
N LYS A 106 4.94 -2.90 -12.10
CA LYS A 106 4.55 -3.38 -13.42
C LYS A 106 4.62 -2.27 -14.45
N PHE A 107 5.43 -2.46 -15.48
CA PHE A 107 5.54 -1.54 -16.61
C PHE A 107 5.00 -2.20 -17.88
N LYS A 108 4.17 -1.47 -18.62
CA LYS A 108 3.67 -1.90 -19.93
C LYS A 108 3.35 -0.68 -20.79
N LYS A 109 3.76 -0.70 -22.05
CA LYS A 109 3.41 0.36 -23.04
C LYS A 109 2.95 -0.26 -24.36
N SER A 110 2.00 0.42 -24.99
CA SER A 110 1.44 0.02 -26.28
C SER A 110 2.11 0.68 -27.50
N GLN A 111 3.10 1.55 -27.27
CA GLN A 111 3.82 2.26 -28.31
C GLN A 111 5.31 2.05 -28.14
N ALA A 112 6.03 1.88 -29.25
CA ALA A 112 7.49 1.86 -29.25
C ALA A 112 8.05 3.24 -28.84
N GLY A 113 9.17 3.24 -28.15
CA GLY A 113 9.81 4.48 -27.69
C GLY A 113 10.72 4.26 -26.48
N THR A 114 11.40 5.32 -26.08
CA THR A 114 12.22 5.35 -24.86
C THR A 114 11.39 5.95 -23.73
N TYR A 115 11.28 5.22 -22.62
CA TYR A 115 10.53 5.61 -21.45
C TYR A 115 11.46 5.76 -20.25
N GLU A 116 11.26 6.83 -19.50
CA GLU A 116 12.06 7.13 -18.31
C GLU A 116 11.17 6.98 -17.06
N LEU A 117 11.56 6.11 -16.14
CA LEU A 117 10.92 5.93 -14.83
C LEU A 117 11.78 6.59 -13.76
N LYS A 118 11.22 7.57 -13.04
CA LYS A 118 11.89 8.33 -11.98
C LYS A 118 11.29 7.97 -10.62
N PHE A 119 12.00 7.18 -9.84
CA PHE A 119 11.59 6.78 -8.50
C PHE A 119 12.14 7.74 -7.45
N LEU A 120 11.28 8.27 -6.59
CA LEU A 120 11.67 9.21 -5.55
C LEU A 120 12.63 8.56 -4.55
N GLN A 121 13.82 9.15 -4.36
CA GLN A 121 14.80 8.79 -3.32
C GLN A 121 14.71 9.71 -2.11
N THR A 122 14.85 11.00 -2.37
CA THR A 122 14.75 12.06 -1.38
C THR A 122 13.99 13.23 -2.01
N GLU A 123 13.74 14.28 -1.26
CA GLU A 123 13.13 15.48 -1.79
C GLU A 123 13.96 15.99 -3.00
N ASN A 124 13.34 16.02 -4.18
CA ASN A 124 13.93 16.40 -5.47
C ASN A 124 15.04 15.47 -6.04
N ASN A 125 15.32 14.32 -5.42
CA ASN A 125 16.25 13.34 -5.95
C ASN A 125 15.50 12.07 -6.39
N TYR A 126 15.89 11.56 -7.58
CA TYR A 126 15.24 10.41 -8.20
C TYR A 126 16.28 9.37 -8.65
N LEU A 127 15.94 8.11 -8.46
CA LEU A 127 16.60 6.99 -9.11
C LEU A 127 15.91 6.76 -10.46
N THR A 128 16.67 6.81 -11.55
CA THR A 128 16.12 6.71 -12.90
C THR A 128 16.35 5.32 -13.49
N HIS A 129 15.33 4.74 -14.12
CA HIS A 129 15.42 3.52 -14.89
C HIS A 129 14.82 3.74 -16.28
N THR A 130 15.63 3.56 -17.31
CA THR A 130 15.22 3.78 -18.71
C THR A 130 14.84 2.46 -19.35
N ILE A 131 13.71 2.41 -20.06
CA ILE A 131 13.22 1.25 -20.78
C ILE A 131 12.99 1.62 -22.24
N ILE A 132 13.58 0.83 -23.15
CA ILE A 132 13.36 0.92 -24.60
C ILE A 132 12.30 -0.10 -24.98
N VAL A 133 11.19 0.38 -25.54
CA VAL A 133 10.10 -0.45 -26.07
C VAL A 133 10.22 -0.51 -27.60
N GLN A 134 10.26 -1.70 -28.17
CA GLN A 134 10.43 -1.96 -29.61
C GLN A 134 9.56 -3.11 -30.12
#